data_b803cd0432f05133a376b15cd7fa53e1
#
_entry.id   b803cd0432f05133a376b15cd7fa53e1
#
_cell.length_a   1.000
_cell.length_b   1.000
_cell.length_c   1.000
_cell.angle_alpha   90.00
_cell.angle_beta   90.00
_cell.angle_gamma   90.00
#
_symmetry.space_group_name_H-M   'P 1'
#
loop_
_entity.id
_entity.type
_entity.pdbx_description
1 polymer ?
#
loop_
_entity_poly.entity_id
_entity_poly.type
_entity_poly.pdbx_seq_one_letter_code
_entity_poly.pdbx_strand_id
1 'polypeptide(L)'
;MVVTGGCGFIGRAVVAAFRRRGARVTIVDREPAPPHDEGVVAIQGDLADPEIRERAVVPGTDGIIHLAAITSVLRSKEMPAKTYAENVGITHELLELARMHGVRRFILASTNAVVGDVGTRTITEDMPLQPLTPYGATKAACEMLLSGYAGAYGMATCALRFTNVYGPGMSHKDSFVPRLMRAALSDGGVKVYGDGKQRRDLVFLDDVVRGIELAWDSEHVGRAIIGAGRSVSVLELIDTVREVTGRPIPAEHVPAPGGEMPAVVVDVSRSAESIGYRPTFSLRDGLAATWQYFLDHDRQKVF
;
A
#
# COMPACT_ATOMS: atom_id res chain seq x y z
N MET A 1 18.55 -6.34 4.13
CA MET A 1 17.34 -5.56 4.44
C MET A 1 16.16 -6.46 4.82
N VAL A 2 15.18 -5.97 5.56
CA VAL A 2 13.97 -6.72 5.96
C VAL A 2 12.74 -6.14 5.27
N VAL A 3 11.87 -7.02 4.73
CA VAL A 3 10.56 -6.66 4.17
C VAL A 3 9.49 -7.43 4.92
N THR A 4 8.72 -6.76 5.76
CA THR A 4 7.58 -7.38 6.43
C THR A 4 6.34 -7.32 5.54
N GLY A 5 5.50 -8.34 5.58
CA GLY A 5 4.40 -8.47 4.61
C GLY A 5 4.91 -8.76 3.18
N GLY A 6 6.08 -9.38 3.05
CA GLY A 6 6.76 -9.62 1.77
C GLY A 6 6.04 -10.59 0.85
N CYS A 7 5.12 -11.43 1.36
CA CYS A 7 4.27 -12.32 0.57
C CYS A 7 2.97 -11.65 0.09
N GLY A 8 2.69 -10.42 0.56
CA GLY A 8 1.51 -9.64 0.18
C GLY A 8 1.60 -9.03 -1.22
N PHE A 9 0.51 -8.38 -1.64
CA PHE A 9 0.37 -7.76 -2.97
C PHE A 9 1.52 -6.79 -3.31
N ILE A 10 1.78 -5.80 -2.45
CA ILE A 10 2.90 -4.84 -2.65
C ILE A 10 4.24 -5.51 -2.32
N GLY A 11 4.27 -6.33 -1.26
CA GLY A 11 5.51 -6.94 -0.77
C GLY A 11 6.24 -7.78 -1.80
N ARG A 12 5.53 -8.62 -2.55
CA ARG A 12 6.15 -9.44 -3.61
C ARG A 12 6.83 -8.59 -4.68
N ALA A 13 6.19 -7.50 -5.09
CA ALA A 13 6.76 -6.60 -6.09
C ALA A 13 8.00 -5.86 -5.56
N VAL A 14 7.96 -5.41 -4.29
CA VAL A 14 9.09 -4.79 -3.60
C VAL A 14 10.27 -5.76 -3.48
N VAL A 15 10.02 -6.97 -2.99
CA VAL A 15 11.07 -8.01 -2.89
C VAL A 15 11.72 -8.26 -4.25
N ALA A 16 10.92 -8.44 -5.30
CA ALA A 16 11.43 -8.65 -6.66
C ALA A 16 12.26 -7.45 -7.15
N ALA A 17 11.84 -6.22 -6.88
CA ALA A 17 12.58 -5.01 -7.27
C ALA A 17 13.94 -4.93 -6.59
N PHE A 18 13.99 -5.10 -5.26
CA PHE A 18 15.25 -5.07 -4.53
C PHE A 18 16.18 -6.26 -4.86
N ARG A 19 15.60 -7.43 -5.17
CA ARG A 19 16.39 -8.57 -5.67
C ARG A 19 17.05 -8.27 -7.02
N ARG A 20 16.34 -7.63 -7.96
CA ARG A 20 16.95 -7.17 -9.23
C ARG A 20 18.11 -6.20 -9.03
N ARG A 21 18.13 -5.46 -7.93
CA ARG A 21 19.23 -4.57 -7.52
C ARG A 21 20.36 -5.30 -6.77
N GLY A 22 20.29 -6.63 -6.61
CA GLY A 22 21.28 -7.43 -5.92
C GLY A 22 21.19 -7.40 -4.38
N ALA A 23 20.14 -6.81 -3.81
CA ALA A 23 19.97 -6.76 -2.35
C ALA A 23 19.68 -8.15 -1.77
N ARG A 24 20.26 -8.49 -0.61
CA ARG A 24 19.80 -9.62 0.22
C ARG A 24 18.56 -9.20 1.00
N VAL A 25 17.47 -9.96 0.88
CA VAL A 25 16.18 -9.62 1.46
C VAL A 25 15.73 -10.69 2.43
N THR A 26 15.43 -10.30 3.66
CA THR A 26 14.70 -11.14 4.62
C THR A 26 13.21 -10.81 4.52
N ILE A 27 12.40 -11.78 4.13
CA ILE A 27 10.93 -11.68 4.11
C ILE A 27 10.39 -12.17 5.46
N VAL A 28 9.47 -11.42 6.04
CA VAL A 28 8.68 -11.88 7.20
C VAL A 28 7.21 -11.79 6.85
N ASP A 29 6.51 -12.92 6.88
CA ASP A 29 5.08 -13.00 6.59
C ASP A 29 4.44 -14.20 7.30
N ARG A 30 3.13 -14.12 7.54
CA ARG A 30 2.33 -15.26 8.03
C ARG A 30 2.14 -16.31 6.93
N GLU A 31 2.04 -15.83 5.68
CA GLU A 31 1.92 -16.70 4.52
C GLU A 31 3.30 -17.26 4.11
N PRO A 32 3.36 -18.48 3.60
CA PRO A 32 4.61 -19.04 3.10
C PRO A 32 5.12 -18.24 1.90
N ALA A 33 6.42 -18.01 1.87
CA ALA A 33 7.05 -17.35 0.74
C ALA A 33 6.99 -18.23 -0.52
N PRO A 34 6.74 -17.64 -1.70
CA PRO A 34 6.85 -18.38 -2.95
C PRO A 34 8.29 -18.85 -3.16
N PRO A 35 8.54 -19.78 -4.10
CA PRO A 35 9.90 -20.14 -4.49
C PRO A 35 10.76 -18.91 -4.77
N HIS A 36 11.96 -18.88 -4.22
CA HIS A 36 12.87 -17.73 -4.26
C HIS A 36 14.31 -18.17 -4.44
N ASP A 37 15.17 -17.23 -4.85
CA ASP A 37 16.60 -17.44 -5.02
C ASP A 37 17.37 -17.38 -3.69
N GLU A 38 18.68 -17.72 -3.72
CA GLU A 38 19.56 -17.72 -2.54
C GLU A 38 19.73 -16.34 -1.86
N GLY A 39 19.33 -15.26 -2.52
CA GLY A 39 19.39 -13.92 -1.96
C GLY A 39 18.16 -13.54 -1.12
N VAL A 40 17.22 -14.45 -0.96
CA VAL A 40 16.04 -14.27 -0.09
C VAL A 40 16.10 -15.25 1.07
N VAL A 41 15.92 -14.74 2.28
CA VAL A 41 15.66 -15.53 3.49
C VAL A 41 14.20 -15.34 3.87
N ALA A 42 13.42 -16.42 3.91
CA ALA A 42 12.03 -16.36 4.31
C ALA A 42 11.83 -16.82 5.75
N ILE A 43 11.22 -15.97 6.56
CA ILE A 43 10.80 -16.25 7.92
C ILE A 43 9.27 -16.26 7.93
N GLN A 44 8.70 -17.46 7.93
CA GLN A 44 7.25 -17.60 8.10
C GLN A 44 6.91 -17.48 9.58
N GLY A 45 6.02 -16.54 9.93
CA GLY A 45 5.58 -16.34 11.30
C GLY A 45 4.80 -15.06 11.50
N ASP A 46 4.26 -14.92 12.72
CA ASP A 46 3.52 -13.73 13.14
C ASP A 46 4.48 -12.73 13.76
N LEU A 47 4.49 -11.50 13.28
CA LEU A 47 5.27 -10.41 13.89
C LEU A 47 4.80 -10.03 15.32
N ALA A 48 3.66 -10.53 15.78
CA ALA A 48 3.28 -10.42 17.19
C ALA A 48 4.18 -11.26 18.10
N ASP A 49 4.83 -12.31 17.57
CA ASP A 49 5.80 -13.13 18.27
C ASP A 49 7.18 -12.43 18.33
N PRO A 50 7.73 -12.17 19.52
CA PRO A 50 9.05 -11.57 19.68
C PRO A 50 10.16 -12.35 18.98
N GLU A 51 10.15 -13.69 19.04
CA GLU A 51 11.19 -14.53 18.42
C GLU A 51 11.25 -14.34 16.91
N ILE A 52 10.11 -14.16 16.26
CA ILE A 52 10.03 -13.89 14.82
C ILE A 52 10.67 -12.53 14.50
N ARG A 53 10.39 -11.49 15.29
CA ARG A 53 10.98 -10.16 15.10
C ARG A 53 12.49 -10.16 15.33
N GLU A 54 12.97 -10.81 16.39
CA GLU A 54 14.40 -10.92 16.72
C GLU A 54 15.19 -11.69 15.65
N ARG A 55 14.61 -12.75 15.09
CA ARG A 55 15.20 -13.48 13.97
C ARG A 55 15.27 -12.66 12.69
N ALA A 56 14.33 -11.75 12.49
CA ALA A 56 14.23 -10.94 11.28
C ALA A 56 15.15 -9.72 11.31
N VAL A 57 15.20 -9.01 12.41
CA VAL A 57 15.97 -7.78 12.58
C VAL A 57 17.22 -8.07 13.37
N VAL A 58 18.35 -8.25 12.71
CA VAL A 58 19.63 -8.62 13.30
C VAL A 58 20.68 -7.51 13.08
N PRO A 59 21.76 -7.46 13.86
CA PRO A 59 22.89 -6.55 13.62
C PRO A 59 23.40 -6.67 12.18
N GLY A 60 23.64 -5.53 11.53
CA GLY A 60 24.01 -5.48 10.11
C GLY A 60 22.86 -5.45 9.11
N THR A 61 21.60 -5.37 9.62
CA THR A 61 20.44 -5.06 8.78
C THR A 61 20.52 -3.61 8.30
N ASP A 62 20.52 -3.38 6.97
CA ASP A 62 20.62 -2.02 6.39
C ASP A 62 19.36 -1.18 6.64
N GLY A 63 18.20 -1.81 6.69
CA GLY A 63 16.93 -1.13 6.93
C GLY A 63 15.72 -2.06 6.83
N ILE A 64 14.56 -1.51 7.18
CA ILE A 64 13.28 -2.20 7.23
C ILE A 64 12.29 -1.50 6.30
N ILE A 65 11.60 -2.27 5.45
CA ILE A 65 10.40 -1.85 4.72
C ILE A 65 9.20 -2.55 5.36
N HIS A 66 8.41 -1.80 6.12
CA HIS A 66 7.30 -2.33 6.90
C HIS A 66 5.98 -2.19 6.15
N LEU A 67 5.55 -3.31 5.50
CA LEU A 67 4.30 -3.39 4.75
C LEU A 67 3.23 -4.22 5.46
N ALA A 68 3.62 -5.03 6.44
CA ALA A 68 2.67 -5.86 7.21
C ALA A 68 1.73 -4.98 8.03
N ALA A 69 0.43 -5.15 7.87
CA ALA A 69 -0.59 -4.44 8.65
C ALA A 69 -1.99 -5.04 8.43
N ILE A 70 -2.90 -4.79 9.35
CA ILE A 70 -4.34 -4.85 9.07
C ILE A 70 -4.71 -3.60 8.27
N THR A 71 -5.01 -3.75 6.97
CA THR A 71 -5.27 -2.63 6.04
C THR A 71 -6.76 -2.42 5.76
N SER A 72 -7.63 -3.35 6.12
CA SER A 72 -9.07 -3.26 5.89
C SER A 72 -9.72 -2.27 6.86
N VAL A 73 -10.29 -1.21 6.32
CA VAL A 73 -11.07 -0.22 7.09
C VAL A 73 -12.24 -0.89 7.82
N LEU A 74 -12.94 -1.81 7.17
CA LEU A 74 -14.09 -2.52 7.78
C LEU A 74 -13.63 -3.40 8.94
N ARG A 75 -12.62 -4.26 8.74
CA ARG A 75 -12.06 -5.09 9.81
C ARG A 75 -11.52 -4.25 10.98
N SER A 76 -10.97 -3.08 10.72
CA SER A 76 -10.49 -2.20 11.78
C SER A 76 -11.61 -1.69 12.68
N LYS A 77 -12.82 -1.47 12.14
CA LYS A 77 -14.01 -1.11 12.93
C LYS A 77 -14.53 -2.29 13.77
N GLU A 78 -14.44 -3.50 13.23
CA GLU A 78 -14.88 -4.72 13.92
C GLU A 78 -13.89 -5.15 15.02
N MET A 79 -12.58 -4.94 14.79
CA MET A 79 -11.50 -5.40 15.68
C MET A 79 -10.51 -4.26 15.98
N PRO A 80 -10.91 -3.15 16.63
CA PRO A 80 -10.05 -1.99 16.81
C PRO A 80 -8.84 -2.28 17.71
N ALA A 81 -9.00 -3.05 18.78
CA ALA A 81 -7.90 -3.42 19.69
C ALA A 81 -6.85 -4.28 18.97
N LYS A 82 -7.28 -5.26 18.19
CA LYS A 82 -6.37 -6.08 17.37
C LYS A 82 -5.67 -5.25 16.32
N THR A 83 -6.38 -4.32 15.66
CA THR A 83 -5.81 -3.42 14.67
C THR A 83 -4.72 -2.53 15.30
N TYR A 84 -4.94 -2.04 16.52
CA TYR A 84 -3.93 -1.29 17.26
C TYR A 84 -2.70 -2.16 17.56
N ALA A 85 -2.90 -3.32 18.15
CA ALA A 85 -1.80 -4.22 18.53
C ALA A 85 -0.94 -4.60 17.32
N GLU A 86 -1.57 -4.98 16.21
CA GLU A 86 -0.85 -5.39 15.00
C GLU A 86 -0.24 -4.22 14.23
N ASN A 87 -0.89 -3.06 14.14
CA ASN A 87 -0.36 -1.95 13.37
C ASN A 87 0.60 -1.09 14.18
N VAL A 88 0.22 -0.67 15.41
CA VAL A 88 1.01 0.25 16.22
C VAL A 88 2.03 -0.51 17.07
N GLY A 89 1.58 -1.53 17.79
CA GLY A 89 2.46 -2.31 18.66
C GLY A 89 3.63 -2.93 17.91
N ILE A 90 3.35 -3.62 16.80
CA ILE A 90 4.40 -4.25 15.98
C ILE A 90 5.34 -3.19 15.36
N THR A 91 4.79 -2.05 14.89
CA THR A 91 5.64 -0.96 14.37
C THR A 91 6.61 -0.44 15.44
N HIS A 92 6.12 -0.24 16.68
CA HIS A 92 6.95 0.18 17.79
C HIS A 92 8.05 -0.84 18.10
N GLU A 93 7.71 -2.12 18.24
CA GLU A 93 8.68 -3.19 18.51
C GLU A 93 9.76 -3.30 17.43
N LEU A 94 9.39 -3.15 16.15
CA LEU A 94 10.34 -3.14 15.03
C LEU A 94 11.25 -1.91 15.07
N LEU A 95 10.74 -0.75 15.47
CA LEU A 95 11.55 0.47 15.67
C LEU A 95 12.55 0.32 16.82
N GLU A 96 12.14 -0.31 17.92
CA GLU A 96 13.04 -0.59 19.06
C GLU A 96 14.16 -1.57 18.66
N LEU A 97 13.83 -2.67 17.99
CA LEU A 97 14.84 -3.60 17.46
C LEU A 97 15.78 -2.89 16.46
N ALA A 98 15.23 -2.06 15.58
CA ALA A 98 16.02 -1.28 14.65
C ALA A 98 17.01 -0.35 15.39
N ARG A 99 16.55 0.37 16.41
CA ARG A 99 17.38 1.24 17.26
C ARG A 99 18.47 0.45 17.99
N MET A 100 18.12 -0.67 18.62
CA MET A 100 19.04 -1.51 19.38
C MET A 100 20.14 -2.13 18.51
N HIS A 101 19.82 -2.49 17.27
CA HIS A 101 20.75 -3.09 16.32
C HIS A 101 21.43 -2.08 15.38
N GLY A 102 21.22 -0.78 15.56
CA GLY A 102 21.81 0.27 14.73
C GLY A 102 21.29 0.29 13.29
N VAL A 103 20.08 -0.21 13.05
CA VAL A 103 19.41 -0.17 11.75
C VAL A 103 18.98 1.27 11.47
N ARG A 104 19.47 1.87 10.40
CA ARG A 104 19.30 3.30 10.16
C ARG A 104 18.05 3.67 9.38
N ARG A 105 17.57 2.79 8.48
CA ARG A 105 16.46 3.09 7.56
C ARG A 105 15.18 2.35 7.97
N PHE A 106 14.08 3.08 8.04
CA PHE A 106 12.75 2.50 8.29
C PHE A 106 11.71 3.13 7.39
N ILE A 107 11.18 2.37 6.44
CA ILE A 107 10.11 2.82 5.54
C ILE A 107 8.80 2.16 5.98
N LEU A 108 7.78 2.97 6.22
CA LEU A 108 6.45 2.53 6.61
C LEU A 108 5.46 2.73 5.45
N ALA A 109 4.72 1.67 5.12
CA ALA A 109 3.51 1.81 4.32
C ALA A 109 2.42 2.51 5.14
N SER A 110 2.19 3.79 4.85
CA SER A 110 1.11 4.60 5.39
C SER A 110 -0.01 4.81 4.36
N THR A 111 -0.93 5.73 4.61
CA THR A 111 -2.14 5.93 3.82
C THR A 111 -2.61 7.38 3.92
N ASN A 112 -3.32 7.86 2.91
CA ASN A 112 -4.01 9.14 3.00
C ASN A 112 -5.22 9.14 3.98
N ALA A 113 -5.67 7.97 4.45
CA ALA A 113 -6.70 7.88 5.49
C ALA A 113 -6.30 8.54 6.83
N VAL A 114 -5.02 8.86 7.03
CA VAL A 114 -4.52 9.58 8.21
C VAL A 114 -5.03 11.02 8.31
N VAL A 115 -5.39 11.66 7.19
CA VAL A 115 -5.91 13.04 7.16
C VAL A 115 -7.44 13.11 7.25
N GLY A 116 -8.13 11.96 7.12
CA GLY A 116 -9.59 11.89 7.19
C GLY A 116 -10.32 12.50 6.00
N ASP A 117 -11.52 13.02 6.24
CA ASP A 117 -12.32 13.68 5.21
C ASP A 117 -11.93 15.16 5.09
N VAL A 118 -11.37 15.50 3.97
CA VAL A 118 -10.98 16.89 3.64
C VAL A 118 -11.93 17.51 2.59
N GLY A 119 -13.05 16.84 2.30
CA GLY A 119 -13.99 17.23 1.26
C GLY A 119 -13.37 17.09 -0.13
N THR A 120 -13.39 18.19 -0.88
CA THR A 120 -12.80 18.25 -2.24
C THR A 120 -11.40 18.87 -2.26
N ARG A 121 -10.82 19.18 -1.08
CA ARG A 121 -9.48 19.77 -1.01
C ARG A 121 -8.41 18.75 -1.44
N THR A 122 -7.35 19.26 -2.05
CA THR A 122 -6.18 18.46 -2.38
C THR A 122 -5.39 18.11 -1.13
N ILE A 123 -5.14 16.83 -0.93
CA ILE A 123 -4.38 16.28 0.21
C ILE A 123 -2.90 16.53 -0.04
N THR A 124 -2.22 17.10 0.99
CA THR A 124 -0.77 17.31 1.03
C THR A 124 -0.18 16.63 2.27
N GLU A 125 1.15 16.50 2.31
CA GLU A 125 1.86 15.89 3.44
C GLU A 125 1.69 16.68 4.75
N ASP A 126 1.49 18.01 4.66
CA ASP A 126 1.40 18.90 5.81
C ASP A 126 0.01 18.98 6.44
N MET A 127 -1.00 18.36 5.83
CA MET A 127 -2.34 18.36 6.41
C MET A 127 -2.36 17.72 7.80
N PRO A 128 -3.15 18.29 8.73
CA PRO A 128 -3.34 17.73 10.06
C PRO A 128 -3.83 16.28 10.02
N LEU A 129 -3.36 15.47 10.96
CA LEU A 129 -3.83 14.08 11.11
C LEU A 129 -5.20 14.10 11.80
N GLN A 130 -6.25 13.75 11.07
CA GLN A 130 -7.65 13.72 11.54
C GLN A 130 -8.36 12.45 11.05
N PRO A 131 -7.84 11.25 11.36
CA PRO A 131 -8.36 10.00 10.85
C PRO A 131 -9.79 9.73 11.34
N LEU A 132 -10.63 9.17 10.45
CA LEU A 132 -12.03 8.84 10.75
C LEU A 132 -12.26 7.36 11.09
N THR A 133 -11.21 6.55 11.06
CA THR A 133 -11.32 5.11 11.28
C THR A 133 -10.18 4.59 12.16
N PRO A 134 -10.38 3.47 12.90
CA PRO A 134 -9.29 2.85 13.66
C PRO A 134 -8.07 2.55 12.79
N TYR A 135 -8.25 2.10 11.54
CA TYR A 135 -7.14 1.91 10.60
C TYR A 135 -6.34 3.20 10.36
N GLY A 136 -7.02 4.28 9.98
CA GLY A 136 -6.36 5.58 9.77
C GLY A 136 -5.67 6.09 11.04
N ALA A 137 -6.31 5.93 12.20
CA ALA A 137 -5.75 6.32 13.50
C ALA A 137 -4.47 5.53 13.83
N THR A 138 -4.46 4.21 13.59
CA THR A 138 -3.25 3.40 13.82
C THR A 138 -2.10 3.80 12.89
N LYS A 139 -2.38 4.11 11.61
CA LYS A 139 -1.33 4.59 10.70
C LYS A 139 -0.82 5.98 11.07
N ALA A 140 -1.69 6.89 11.52
CA ALA A 140 -1.30 8.19 12.05
C ALA A 140 -0.39 8.05 13.29
N ALA A 141 -0.73 7.16 14.23
CA ALA A 141 0.12 6.86 15.39
C ALA A 141 1.49 6.32 14.97
N CYS A 142 1.55 5.43 13.98
CA CYS A 142 2.83 4.94 13.44
C CYS A 142 3.67 6.08 12.83
N GLU A 143 3.07 7.00 12.07
CA GLU A 143 3.79 8.17 11.53
C GLU A 143 4.39 9.04 12.65
N MET A 144 3.67 9.21 13.77
CA MET A 144 4.17 9.97 14.91
C MET A 144 5.32 9.23 15.63
N LEU A 145 5.24 7.88 15.76
CA LEU A 145 6.36 7.07 16.27
C LEU A 145 7.60 7.26 15.39
N LEU A 146 7.47 7.14 14.06
CA LEU A 146 8.58 7.35 13.13
C LEU A 146 9.22 8.72 13.32
N SER A 147 8.41 9.78 13.45
CA SER A 147 8.89 11.14 13.70
C SER A 147 9.68 11.25 15.01
N GLY A 148 9.19 10.61 16.08
CA GLY A 148 9.88 10.58 17.36
C GLY A 148 11.23 9.87 17.29
N TYR A 149 11.30 8.72 16.61
CA TYR A 149 12.54 7.96 16.44
C TYR A 149 13.55 8.68 15.54
N ALA A 150 13.09 9.37 14.51
CA ALA A 150 13.96 10.23 13.71
C ALA A 150 14.58 11.34 14.56
N GLY A 151 13.76 12.06 15.33
CA GLY A 151 14.22 13.20 16.14
C GLY A 151 15.12 12.77 17.31
N ALA A 152 14.79 11.69 18.00
CA ALA A 152 15.52 11.24 19.19
C ALA A 152 16.79 10.44 18.87
N TYR A 153 16.78 9.65 17.80
CA TYR A 153 17.84 8.67 17.52
C TYR A 153 18.50 8.86 16.14
N GLY A 154 18.11 9.84 15.36
CA GLY A 154 18.68 10.11 14.03
C GLY A 154 18.40 9.02 12.99
N MET A 155 17.33 8.23 13.17
CA MET A 155 16.92 7.22 12.21
C MET A 155 16.32 7.86 10.95
N ALA A 156 16.70 7.40 9.76
CA ALA A 156 16.08 7.79 8.51
C ALA A 156 14.72 7.08 8.37
N THR A 157 13.67 7.67 8.93
CA THR A 157 12.31 7.11 8.93
C THR A 157 11.42 7.84 7.93
N CYS A 158 10.79 7.10 7.03
CA CYS A 158 9.88 7.66 6.02
C CYS A 158 8.54 6.95 6.02
N ALA A 159 7.46 7.70 6.15
CA ALA A 159 6.09 7.21 5.99
C ALA A 159 5.59 7.51 4.59
N LEU A 160 5.33 6.47 3.79
CA LEU A 160 4.80 6.59 2.45
C LEU A 160 3.28 6.47 2.47
N ARG A 161 2.58 7.56 2.25
CA ARG A 161 1.12 7.63 2.18
C ARG A 161 0.64 7.18 0.81
N PHE A 162 0.27 5.91 0.70
CA PHE A 162 -0.28 5.38 -0.55
C PHE A 162 -1.72 5.83 -0.76
N THR A 163 -2.07 6.09 -2.02
CA THR A 163 -3.45 6.22 -2.47
C THR A 163 -4.05 4.83 -2.73
N ASN A 164 -4.99 4.68 -3.66
CA ASN A 164 -5.59 3.38 -3.97
C ASN A 164 -4.68 2.59 -4.92
N VAL A 165 -3.88 1.69 -4.35
CA VAL A 165 -2.93 0.87 -5.12
C VAL A 165 -3.66 -0.21 -5.89
N TYR A 166 -3.35 -0.33 -7.19
CA TYR A 166 -3.85 -1.39 -8.05
C TYR A 166 -2.75 -1.95 -8.98
N GLY A 167 -2.96 -3.15 -9.51
CA GLY A 167 -1.99 -3.77 -10.43
C GLY A 167 -2.04 -5.30 -10.43
N PRO A 168 -1.12 -5.95 -11.15
CA PRO A 168 -0.94 -7.39 -11.14
C PRO A 168 -0.74 -7.96 -9.73
N GLY A 169 -1.27 -9.15 -9.45
CA GLY A 169 -1.16 -9.78 -8.13
C GLY A 169 -2.34 -9.52 -7.17
N MET A 170 -3.35 -8.73 -7.60
CA MET A 170 -4.48 -8.35 -6.75
C MET A 170 -5.75 -9.19 -6.92
N SER A 171 -5.69 -10.36 -7.56
CA SER A 171 -6.87 -11.20 -7.84
C SER A 171 -7.68 -11.58 -6.60
N HIS A 172 -7.01 -11.70 -5.44
CA HIS A 172 -7.62 -12.03 -4.14
C HIS A 172 -8.20 -10.80 -3.39
N LYS A 173 -7.92 -9.58 -3.87
CA LYS A 173 -8.42 -8.35 -3.22
C LYS A 173 -9.89 -8.10 -3.55
N ASP A 174 -10.58 -7.39 -2.65
CA ASP A 174 -11.99 -7.01 -2.82
C ASP A 174 -12.19 -5.49 -2.97
N SER A 175 -11.16 -4.79 -3.46
CA SER A 175 -11.29 -3.38 -3.85
C SER A 175 -11.94 -3.24 -5.24
N PHE A 176 -12.23 -2.01 -5.64
CA PHE A 176 -13.09 -1.79 -6.81
C PHE A 176 -12.44 -2.24 -8.13
N VAL A 177 -11.13 -2.00 -8.36
CA VAL A 177 -10.45 -2.45 -9.58
C VAL A 177 -10.52 -3.97 -9.78
N PRO A 178 -10.13 -4.84 -8.80
CA PRO A 178 -10.29 -6.29 -9.00
C PRO A 178 -11.75 -6.75 -9.13
N ARG A 179 -12.72 -6.05 -8.54
CA ARG A 179 -14.14 -6.33 -8.80
C ARG A 179 -14.52 -6.07 -10.25
N LEU A 180 -14.04 -4.96 -10.83
CA LEU A 180 -14.23 -4.65 -12.26
C LEU A 180 -13.57 -5.69 -13.17
N MET A 181 -12.35 -6.12 -12.86
CA MET A 181 -11.65 -7.15 -13.63
C MET A 181 -12.38 -8.50 -13.59
N ARG A 182 -12.87 -8.90 -12.40
CA ARG A 182 -13.67 -10.13 -12.28
C ARG A 182 -15.01 -10.02 -13.00
N ALA A 183 -15.68 -8.87 -12.93
CA ALA A 183 -16.91 -8.64 -13.68
C ALA A 183 -16.67 -8.74 -15.20
N ALA A 184 -15.56 -8.22 -15.70
CA ALA A 184 -15.17 -8.34 -17.10
C ALA A 184 -14.87 -9.79 -17.53
N LEU A 185 -14.34 -10.64 -16.64
CA LEU A 185 -14.09 -12.05 -16.90
C LEU A 185 -15.39 -12.90 -16.95
N SER A 186 -16.35 -12.57 -16.07
CA SER A 186 -17.59 -13.36 -15.89
C SER A 186 -18.79 -12.80 -16.65
N ASP A 187 -18.59 -11.78 -17.51
CA ASP A 187 -19.67 -10.99 -18.13
C ASP A 187 -20.70 -10.47 -17.10
N GLY A 188 -20.23 -10.22 -15.88
CA GLY A 188 -21.02 -9.75 -14.75
C GLY A 188 -21.08 -8.23 -14.64
N GLY A 189 -21.81 -7.74 -13.64
CA GLY A 189 -21.94 -6.31 -13.33
C GLY A 189 -21.26 -5.91 -12.04
N VAL A 190 -21.25 -4.59 -11.78
CA VAL A 190 -20.76 -3.99 -10.54
C VAL A 190 -21.79 -3.06 -9.91
N LYS A 191 -21.77 -2.95 -8.58
CA LYS A 191 -22.56 -1.95 -7.86
C LYS A 191 -21.78 -0.66 -7.73
N VAL A 192 -22.43 0.45 -8.07
CA VAL A 192 -21.94 1.81 -7.95
C VAL A 192 -22.71 2.50 -6.83
N TYR A 193 -22.04 2.90 -5.77
CA TYR A 193 -22.65 3.64 -4.69
C TYR A 193 -22.93 5.09 -5.10
N GLY A 194 -24.17 5.56 -4.85
CA GLY A 194 -24.60 6.90 -5.23
C GLY A 194 -24.59 7.16 -6.72
N ASP A 195 -24.16 8.35 -7.14
CA ASP A 195 -24.13 8.79 -8.55
C ASP A 195 -22.82 8.42 -9.29
N GLY A 196 -21.87 7.80 -8.61
CA GLY A 196 -20.59 7.40 -9.20
C GLY A 196 -19.60 8.54 -9.48
N LYS A 197 -19.89 9.76 -9.03
CA LYS A 197 -19.00 10.93 -9.22
C LYS A 197 -17.91 11.06 -8.17
N GLN A 198 -17.95 10.23 -7.10
CA GLN A 198 -16.90 10.22 -6.09
C GLN A 198 -15.54 9.93 -6.75
N ARG A 199 -14.54 10.74 -6.42
CA ARG A 199 -13.23 10.71 -7.06
C ARG A 199 -12.21 9.95 -6.22
N ARG A 200 -11.35 9.19 -6.89
CA ARG A 200 -10.25 8.44 -6.24
C ARG A 200 -8.97 8.61 -7.03
N ASP A 201 -7.88 8.81 -6.33
CA ASP A 201 -6.54 8.68 -6.89
C ASP A 201 -6.16 7.19 -6.89
N LEU A 202 -5.77 6.69 -8.06
CA LEU A 202 -5.45 5.28 -8.31
C LEU A 202 -4.00 5.20 -8.77
N VAL A 203 -3.12 4.66 -7.92
CA VAL A 203 -1.69 4.51 -8.22
C VAL A 203 -1.37 3.07 -8.63
N PHE A 204 -0.65 2.94 -9.75
CA PHE A 204 -0.21 1.63 -10.24
C PHE A 204 0.90 1.05 -9.36
N LEU A 205 0.92 -0.27 -9.21
CA LEU A 205 1.83 -1.00 -8.33
C LEU A 205 3.31 -0.67 -8.59
N ASP A 206 3.73 -0.58 -9.86
CA ASP A 206 5.13 -0.30 -10.19
C ASP A 206 5.55 1.12 -9.79
N ASP A 207 4.64 2.10 -9.84
CA ASP A 207 4.90 3.45 -9.31
C ASP A 207 5.04 3.43 -7.77
N VAL A 208 4.27 2.58 -7.07
CA VAL A 208 4.43 2.39 -5.62
C VAL A 208 5.79 1.77 -5.30
N VAL A 209 6.17 0.71 -6.01
CA VAL A 209 7.48 0.07 -5.85
C VAL A 209 8.60 1.08 -6.07
N ARG A 210 8.53 1.85 -7.15
CA ARG A 210 9.50 2.90 -7.47
C ARG A 210 9.53 3.99 -6.39
N GLY A 211 8.38 4.39 -5.85
CA GLY A 211 8.31 5.32 -4.71
C GLY A 211 9.03 4.79 -3.46
N ILE A 212 8.92 3.49 -3.18
CA ILE A 212 9.64 2.82 -2.08
C ILE A 212 11.15 2.80 -2.35
N GLU A 213 11.58 2.48 -3.58
CA GLU A 213 13.00 2.49 -3.95
C GLU A 213 13.61 3.89 -3.83
N LEU A 214 12.92 4.92 -4.31
CA LEU A 214 13.35 6.32 -4.19
C LEU A 214 13.44 6.78 -2.73
N ALA A 215 12.47 6.45 -1.90
CA ALA A 215 12.52 6.74 -0.47
C ALA A 215 13.66 6.00 0.24
N TRP A 216 13.96 4.78 -0.17
CA TRP A 216 15.09 4.01 0.34
C TRP A 216 16.43 4.67 0.00
N ASP A 217 16.60 5.12 -1.24
CA ASP A 217 17.86 5.69 -1.73
C ASP A 217 18.10 7.12 -1.23
N SER A 218 17.03 7.90 -1.04
CA SER A 218 17.14 9.30 -0.59
C SER A 218 17.42 9.46 0.90
N GLU A 219 17.23 8.43 1.71
CA GLU A 219 17.23 8.51 3.18
C GLU A 219 16.31 9.64 3.72
N HIS A 220 15.25 9.97 2.99
CA HIS A 220 14.31 11.02 3.37
C HIS A 220 13.67 10.75 4.72
N VAL A 221 13.66 11.77 5.58
CA VAL A 221 12.98 11.75 6.88
C VAL A 221 11.66 12.51 6.78
N GLY A 222 10.58 11.83 7.14
CA GLY A 222 9.26 12.47 7.16
C GLY A 222 8.19 11.69 6.41
N ARG A 223 7.43 12.37 5.58
CA ARG A 223 6.27 11.83 4.86
C ARG A 223 6.40 12.11 3.37
N ALA A 224 5.93 11.18 2.55
CA ALA A 224 5.77 11.40 1.11
C ALA A 224 4.46 10.76 0.64
N ILE A 225 3.75 11.40 -0.27
CA ILE A 225 2.54 10.87 -0.90
C ILE A 225 2.93 10.13 -2.16
N ILE A 226 2.53 8.87 -2.24
CA ILE A 226 2.71 8.02 -3.41
C ILE A 226 1.35 7.78 -4.04
N GLY A 227 1.06 8.56 -5.05
CA GLY A 227 -0.21 8.58 -5.78
C GLY A 227 0.02 8.87 -7.25
N ALA A 228 -1.05 8.80 -8.04
CA ALA A 228 -1.01 9.18 -9.46
C ALA A 228 -1.02 10.71 -9.68
N GLY A 229 -1.38 11.49 -8.65
CA GLY A 229 -1.56 12.95 -8.78
C GLY A 229 -2.75 13.34 -9.67
N ARG A 230 -3.53 12.36 -10.10
CA ARG A 230 -4.72 12.55 -10.92
C ARG A 230 -5.84 11.63 -10.42
N SER A 231 -6.90 12.23 -9.93
CA SER A 231 -8.08 11.48 -9.46
C SER A 231 -9.11 11.34 -10.57
N VAL A 232 -9.74 10.19 -10.63
CA VAL A 232 -10.83 9.87 -11.55
C VAL A 232 -12.10 9.53 -10.78
N SER A 233 -13.26 9.77 -11.37
CA SER A 233 -14.53 9.31 -10.81
C SER A 233 -14.69 7.80 -10.97
N VAL A 234 -15.60 7.22 -10.19
CA VAL A 234 -15.95 5.80 -10.33
C VAL A 234 -16.48 5.49 -11.71
N LEU A 235 -17.26 6.41 -12.32
CA LEU A 235 -17.76 6.25 -13.69
C LEU A 235 -16.63 6.30 -14.72
N GLU A 236 -15.71 7.28 -14.64
CA GLU A 236 -14.52 7.34 -15.52
C GLU A 236 -13.66 6.07 -15.41
N LEU A 237 -13.53 5.51 -14.21
CA LEU A 237 -12.82 4.24 -14.01
C LEU A 237 -13.52 3.08 -14.70
N ILE A 238 -14.85 2.96 -14.57
CA ILE A 238 -15.62 1.90 -15.22
C ILE A 238 -15.48 2.00 -16.74
N ASP A 239 -15.61 3.21 -17.29
CA ASP A 239 -15.50 3.43 -18.74
C ASP A 239 -14.10 3.09 -19.25
N THR A 240 -13.04 3.48 -18.53
CA THR A 240 -11.67 3.10 -18.89
C THR A 240 -11.47 1.57 -18.83
N VAL A 241 -12.06 0.87 -17.86
CA VAL A 241 -11.99 -0.60 -17.79
C VAL A 241 -12.74 -1.24 -18.95
N ARG A 242 -13.93 -0.73 -19.32
CA ARG A 242 -14.67 -1.19 -20.52
C ARG A 242 -13.83 -1.06 -21.78
N GLU A 243 -13.18 0.08 -21.97
CA GLU A 243 -12.31 0.32 -23.12
C GLU A 243 -11.11 -0.63 -23.15
N VAL A 244 -10.45 -0.85 -22.01
CA VAL A 244 -9.26 -1.69 -21.90
C VAL A 244 -9.58 -3.17 -22.08
N THR A 245 -10.71 -3.61 -21.53
CA THR A 245 -11.11 -5.04 -21.56
C THR A 245 -11.92 -5.43 -22.78
N GLY A 246 -12.55 -4.45 -23.46
CA GLY A 246 -13.53 -4.72 -24.52
C GLY A 246 -14.82 -5.38 -24.01
N ARG A 247 -15.12 -5.27 -22.70
CA ARG A 247 -16.28 -5.92 -22.05
C ARG A 247 -17.31 -4.90 -21.60
N PRO A 248 -18.61 -5.21 -21.67
CA PRO A 248 -19.69 -4.22 -21.41
C PRO A 248 -19.89 -3.87 -19.94
N ILE A 249 -19.40 -4.56 -18.98
CA ILE A 249 -19.48 -4.40 -17.50
C ILE A 249 -20.70 -3.55 -17.07
N PRO A 250 -21.91 -4.13 -16.87
CA PRO A 250 -23.08 -3.41 -16.40
C PRO A 250 -22.82 -2.76 -15.02
N ALA A 251 -23.32 -1.54 -14.82
CA ALA A 251 -23.19 -0.79 -13.58
C ALA A 251 -24.58 -0.51 -12.98
N GLU A 252 -24.85 -1.05 -11.80
CA GLU A 252 -26.08 -0.83 -11.04
C GLU A 252 -25.85 0.24 -9.97
N HIS A 253 -26.61 1.32 -10.01
CA HIS A 253 -26.55 2.36 -8.97
C HIS A 253 -27.34 1.92 -7.73
N VAL A 254 -26.68 1.97 -6.58
CA VAL A 254 -27.28 1.64 -5.28
C VAL A 254 -27.07 2.78 -4.27
N PRO A 255 -27.90 2.92 -3.24
CA PRO A 255 -27.69 3.96 -2.23
C PRO A 255 -26.29 3.94 -1.62
N ALA A 256 -25.67 5.11 -1.50
CA ALA A 256 -24.35 5.22 -0.88
C ALA A 256 -24.42 4.93 0.62
N PRO A 257 -23.49 4.15 1.19
CA PRO A 257 -23.40 4.00 2.64
C PRO A 257 -23.00 5.34 3.27
N GLY A 258 -23.49 5.61 4.47
CA GLY A 258 -23.14 6.83 5.21
C GLY A 258 -21.62 6.94 5.44
N GLY A 259 -21.06 8.14 5.28
CA GLY A 259 -19.64 8.42 5.54
C GLY A 259 -18.69 8.09 4.37
N GLU A 260 -19.21 7.93 3.16
CA GLU A 260 -18.36 7.84 1.98
C GLU A 260 -17.74 9.19 1.66
N MET A 261 -16.41 9.24 1.53
CA MET A 261 -15.68 10.46 1.18
C MET A 261 -15.95 10.84 -0.28
N PRO A 262 -16.30 12.12 -0.57
CA PRO A 262 -16.62 12.56 -1.91
C PRO A 262 -15.42 12.51 -2.85
N ALA A 263 -14.22 12.80 -2.34
CA ALA A 263 -13.01 12.81 -3.15
C ALA A 263 -11.77 12.41 -2.37
N VAL A 264 -10.83 11.78 -3.05
CA VAL A 264 -9.43 11.64 -2.65
C VAL A 264 -8.60 12.21 -3.79
N VAL A 265 -8.17 13.45 -3.63
CA VAL A 265 -7.29 14.18 -4.57
C VAL A 265 -5.99 14.46 -3.84
N VAL A 266 -4.85 14.12 -4.44
CA VAL A 266 -3.54 14.28 -3.80
C VAL A 266 -2.62 15.15 -4.64
N ASP A 267 -1.74 15.90 -3.97
CA ASP A 267 -0.60 16.56 -4.58
C ASP A 267 0.66 15.72 -4.33
N VAL A 268 1.40 15.42 -5.38
CA VAL A 268 2.65 14.66 -5.33
C VAL A 268 3.89 15.53 -5.59
N SER A 269 3.72 16.86 -5.67
CA SER A 269 4.82 17.80 -5.97
C SER A 269 5.92 17.73 -4.93
N ARG A 270 5.55 17.70 -3.65
CA ARG A 270 6.51 17.59 -2.56
C ARG A 270 7.26 16.24 -2.57
N SER A 271 6.59 15.17 -2.92
CA SER A 271 7.25 13.86 -3.10
C SER A 271 8.23 13.88 -4.28
N ALA A 272 7.94 14.65 -5.33
CA ALA A 272 8.88 14.87 -6.43
C ALA A 272 10.13 15.66 -6.00
N GLU A 273 9.96 16.64 -5.12
CA GLU A 273 11.07 17.45 -4.59
C GLU A 273 11.91 16.69 -3.56
N SER A 274 11.26 15.96 -2.64
CA SER A 274 11.93 15.34 -1.49
C SER A 274 12.59 14.00 -1.79
N ILE A 275 11.97 13.17 -2.65
CA ILE A 275 12.47 11.83 -2.99
C ILE A 275 12.57 11.57 -4.49
N GLY A 276 12.28 12.57 -5.35
CA GLY A 276 12.31 12.40 -6.80
C GLY A 276 11.11 11.62 -7.37
N TYR A 277 10.05 11.39 -6.60
CA TYR A 277 8.90 10.60 -7.03
C TYR A 277 8.04 11.35 -8.04
N ARG A 278 7.81 10.75 -9.20
CA ARG A 278 6.84 11.19 -10.21
C ARG A 278 6.12 9.95 -10.75
N PRO A 279 4.78 9.89 -10.74
CA PRO A 279 4.06 8.78 -11.35
C PRO A 279 4.36 8.69 -12.85
N THR A 280 4.53 7.47 -13.36
CA THR A 280 4.89 7.22 -14.77
C THR A 280 3.84 6.44 -15.52
N PHE A 281 2.95 5.74 -14.83
CA PHE A 281 1.91 4.95 -15.46
C PHE A 281 0.63 5.76 -15.65
N SER A 282 0.07 5.73 -16.87
CA SER A 282 -1.29 6.19 -17.08
C SER A 282 -2.28 5.17 -16.48
N LEU A 283 -3.49 5.63 -16.12
CA LEU A 283 -4.55 4.73 -15.65
C LEU A 283 -4.84 3.62 -16.68
N ARG A 284 -4.87 3.97 -17.95
CA ARG A 284 -5.14 3.02 -19.05
C ARG A 284 -4.07 1.93 -19.12
N ASP A 285 -2.79 2.30 -19.08
CA ASP A 285 -1.68 1.34 -19.17
C ASP A 285 -1.64 0.42 -17.94
N GLY A 286 -1.84 0.98 -16.74
CA GLY A 286 -1.90 0.18 -15.52
C GLY A 286 -3.10 -0.78 -15.50
N LEU A 287 -4.27 -0.34 -16.00
CA LEU A 287 -5.45 -1.20 -16.13
C LEU A 287 -5.25 -2.30 -17.19
N ALA A 288 -4.57 -1.99 -18.30
CA ALA A 288 -4.25 -2.98 -19.32
C ALA A 288 -3.31 -4.08 -18.76
N ALA A 289 -2.25 -3.71 -18.06
CA ALA A 289 -1.37 -4.65 -17.40
C ALA A 289 -2.10 -5.49 -16.33
N THR A 290 -3.00 -4.85 -15.57
CA THR A 290 -3.84 -5.55 -14.59
C THR A 290 -4.78 -6.54 -15.25
N TRP A 291 -5.42 -6.17 -16.37
CA TRP A 291 -6.31 -7.03 -17.13
C TRP A 291 -5.59 -8.26 -17.67
N GLN A 292 -4.41 -8.06 -18.26
CA GLN A 292 -3.59 -9.18 -18.75
C GLN A 292 -3.29 -10.19 -17.63
N TYR A 293 -2.91 -9.70 -16.44
CA TYR A 293 -2.69 -10.56 -15.26
C TYR A 293 -3.95 -11.37 -14.90
N PHE A 294 -5.15 -10.75 -14.94
CA PHE A 294 -6.39 -11.46 -14.63
C PHE A 294 -6.71 -12.53 -15.66
N LEU A 295 -6.49 -12.27 -16.94
CA LEU A 295 -6.65 -13.27 -18.01
C LEU A 295 -5.72 -14.48 -17.82
N ASP A 296 -4.46 -14.22 -17.50
CA ASP A 296 -3.46 -15.29 -17.31
C ASP A 296 -3.75 -16.11 -16.04
N HIS A 297 -4.19 -15.44 -14.96
CA HIS A 297 -4.55 -16.12 -13.71
C HIS A 297 -5.83 -16.96 -13.82
N ASP A 298 -6.80 -16.50 -14.61
CA ASP A 298 -8.03 -17.25 -14.85
C ASP A 298 -7.75 -18.52 -15.69
N ARG A 299 -6.90 -18.41 -16.70
CA ARG A 299 -6.46 -19.56 -17.51
C ARG A 299 -5.77 -20.64 -16.65
N GLN A 300 -4.98 -20.25 -15.63
CA GLN A 300 -4.30 -21.19 -14.74
C GLN A 300 -5.24 -21.95 -13.79
N LYS A 301 -6.48 -21.48 -13.57
CA LYS A 301 -7.48 -22.16 -12.74
C LYS A 301 -8.26 -23.23 -13.50
N VAL A 302 -8.20 -23.23 -14.83
CA VAL A 302 -8.95 -24.14 -15.70
C VAL A 302 -8.15 -25.43 -15.99
N PHE A 303 -6.88 -25.50 -15.62
CA PHE A 303 -6.01 -26.66 -15.68
C PHE A 303 -5.58 -27.13 -14.28
#